data_6c45c032f9074a55e073f352a833f6a9
#
_entry.id   6c45c032f9074a55e073f352a833f6a9
#
_cell.length_a   1.000
_cell.length_b   1.000
_cell.length_c   1.000
_cell.angle_alpha   90.00
_cell.angle_beta   90.00
_cell.angle_gamma   90.00
#
_symmetry.space_group_name_H-M   'P 1'
#
loop_
_entity.id
_entity.type
_entity.pdbx_description
1 polymer ?
#
loop_
_entity_poly.entity_id
_entity_poly.type
_entity_poly.pdbx_seq_one_letter_code
_entity_poly.pdbx_strand_id
1 'polypeptide(L)'
;YGSNITRDLINEPSNISTPDKFSKYSIKFFKNIENVKIKVYNDTDIKKIGLNLISAVGSSSLNKPRFMIIDYSPPNYKNKVCLIGKGVTIDTGGYSLKSSKGMNNMYMDKEGASISINIVYILSKLKYKNRIICICPLVENIVSNSSL
;
A
#
# COMPACT_ATOMS: atom_id res chain seq x y z
N TYR A 1 0.76 -19.59 -6.38
CA TYR A 1 1.93 -18.69 -6.17
C TYR A 1 1.50 -17.29 -5.74
N GLY A 2 0.52 -16.67 -6.43
CA GLY A 2 0.05 -15.31 -6.09
C GLY A 2 -0.59 -15.21 -4.71
N SER A 3 -1.43 -16.15 -4.33
CA SER A 3 -2.06 -16.15 -3.00
C SER A 3 -1.03 -16.15 -1.85
N ASN A 4 0.13 -16.78 -2.04
CA ASN A 4 1.19 -16.80 -1.03
C ASN A 4 1.83 -15.41 -0.89
N ILE A 5 2.08 -14.70 -1.99
CA ILE A 5 2.59 -13.31 -1.94
C ILE A 5 1.64 -12.41 -1.14
N THR A 6 0.33 -12.54 -1.38
CA THR A 6 -0.67 -11.76 -0.64
C THR A 6 -0.61 -12.10 0.87
N ARG A 7 -0.58 -13.38 1.21
CA ARG A 7 -0.49 -13.84 2.61
C ARG A 7 0.79 -13.35 3.29
N ASP A 8 1.92 -13.42 2.62
CA ASP A 8 3.20 -12.93 3.14
C ASP A 8 3.13 -11.43 3.43
N LEU A 9 2.58 -10.63 2.50
CA LEU A 9 2.38 -9.19 2.69
C LEU A 9 1.44 -8.87 3.86
N ILE A 10 0.36 -9.61 4.01
CA ILE A 10 -0.65 -9.38 5.06
C ILE A 10 -0.09 -9.78 6.44
N ASN A 11 0.54 -10.96 6.52
CA ASN A 11 0.96 -11.55 7.78
C ASN A 11 2.24 -10.91 8.35
N GLU A 12 2.99 -10.16 7.56
CA GLU A 12 4.17 -9.46 8.05
C GLU A 12 3.79 -8.48 9.16
N PRO A 13 4.36 -8.60 10.37
CA PRO A 13 4.00 -7.72 11.49
C PRO A 13 4.37 -6.26 11.23
N SER A 14 3.64 -5.34 11.87
CA SER A 14 3.74 -3.89 11.59
C SER A 14 5.11 -3.28 11.90
N ASN A 15 5.84 -3.80 12.87
CA ASN A 15 7.21 -3.36 13.18
C ASN A 15 8.21 -3.68 12.05
N ILE A 16 7.91 -4.66 11.21
CA ILE A 16 8.68 -5.01 10.01
C ILE A 16 8.06 -4.34 8.78
N SER A 17 6.73 -4.45 8.61
CA SER A 17 5.98 -3.97 7.46
C SER A 17 5.53 -2.52 7.61
N THR A 18 6.50 -1.60 7.82
CA THR A 18 6.22 -0.15 7.82
C THR A 18 5.85 0.34 6.41
N PRO A 19 5.20 1.52 6.23
CA PRO A 19 4.84 2.04 4.91
C PRO A 19 5.99 2.03 3.89
N ASP A 20 7.19 2.42 4.33
CA ASP A 20 8.38 2.41 3.48
C ASP A 20 8.83 0.99 3.12
N LYS A 21 8.95 0.11 4.10
CA LYS A 21 9.38 -1.27 3.88
C LYS A 21 8.38 -2.06 3.04
N PHE A 22 7.07 -1.89 3.30
CA PHE A 22 6.01 -2.50 2.51
C PHE A 22 6.10 -2.09 1.03
N SER A 23 6.27 -0.79 0.76
CA SER A 23 6.42 -0.30 -0.61
C SER A 23 7.68 -0.88 -1.30
N LYS A 24 8.82 -0.87 -0.62
CA LYS A 24 10.09 -1.43 -1.13
C LYS A 24 10.02 -2.93 -1.40
N TYR A 25 9.35 -3.68 -0.51
CA TYR A 25 9.16 -5.12 -0.69
C TYR A 25 8.25 -5.40 -1.87
N SER A 26 7.14 -4.66 -1.99
CA SER A 26 6.20 -4.79 -3.10
C SER A 26 6.82 -4.53 -4.47
N ILE A 27 7.73 -3.55 -4.58
CA ILE A 27 8.45 -3.25 -5.83
C ILE A 27 9.24 -4.45 -6.34
N LYS A 28 9.79 -5.27 -5.44
CA LYS A 28 10.63 -6.42 -5.82
C LYS A 28 9.88 -7.45 -6.68
N PHE A 29 8.57 -7.58 -6.49
CA PHE A 29 7.76 -8.50 -7.30
C PHE A 29 7.73 -8.13 -8.78
N PHE A 30 7.85 -6.85 -9.09
CA PHE A 30 7.76 -6.33 -10.45
C PHE A 30 9.10 -6.24 -11.18
N LYS A 31 10.19 -6.68 -10.52
CA LYS A 31 11.50 -6.74 -11.17
C LYS A 31 11.40 -7.65 -12.39
N ASN A 32 11.83 -7.14 -13.53
CA ASN A 32 11.78 -7.84 -14.82
C ASN A 32 10.36 -8.11 -15.39
N ILE A 33 9.35 -7.35 -14.96
CA ILE A 33 8.04 -7.36 -15.60
C ILE A 33 7.95 -6.18 -16.57
N GLU A 34 7.72 -6.50 -17.83
CA GLU A 34 7.56 -5.50 -18.88
C GLU A 34 6.28 -4.67 -18.71
N ASN A 35 6.29 -3.46 -19.23
CA ASN A 35 5.15 -2.55 -19.26
C ASN A 35 4.64 -2.14 -17.86
N VAL A 36 5.43 -2.29 -16.82
CA VAL A 36 5.10 -1.83 -15.46
C VAL A 36 5.97 -0.64 -15.09
N LYS A 37 5.31 0.43 -14.65
CA LYS A 37 5.94 1.60 -14.03
C LYS A 37 5.46 1.72 -12.59
N ILE A 38 6.39 1.97 -11.67
CA ILE A 38 6.05 2.14 -10.25
C ILE A 38 6.56 3.51 -9.80
N LYS A 39 5.70 4.23 -9.11
CA LYS A 39 6.06 5.50 -8.47
C LYS A 39 5.66 5.44 -7.01
N VAL A 40 6.58 5.80 -6.13
CA VAL A 40 6.33 5.91 -4.69
C VAL A 40 6.64 7.36 -4.29
N TYR A 41 5.62 8.01 -3.77
CA TYR A 41 5.72 9.35 -3.23
C TYR A 41 6.01 9.25 -1.73
N ASN A 42 6.95 10.04 -1.25
CA ASN A 42 7.24 10.19 0.17
C ASN A 42 6.30 11.21 0.83
N ASP A 43 6.42 11.40 2.14
CA ASP A 43 5.60 12.32 2.92
C ASP A 43 5.64 13.78 2.38
N THR A 44 6.81 14.25 1.98
CA THR A 44 6.96 15.60 1.40
C THR A 44 6.23 15.73 0.07
N ASP A 45 6.33 14.72 -0.78
CA ASP A 45 5.64 14.71 -2.08
C ASP A 45 4.12 14.61 -1.90
N ILE A 46 3.65 13.79 -0.96
CA ILE A 46 2.23 13.63 -0.61
C ILE A 46 1.62 14.98 -0.21
N LYS A 47 2.33 15.75 0.63
CA LYS A 47 1.91 17.10 1.02
C LYS A 47 1.89 18.07 -0.15
N LYS A 48 2.92 18.06 -0.98
CA LYS A 48 3.01 18.95 -2.17
C LYS A 48 1.87 18.74 -3.16
N ILE A 49 1.46 17.50 -3.37
CA ILE A 49 0.35 17.17 -4.29
C ILE A 49 -1.04 17.24 -3.63
N GLY A 50 -1.13 17.64 -2.37
CA GLY A 50 -2.39 17.92 -1.68
C GLY A 50 -3.17 16.67 -1.22
N LEU A 51 -2.53 15.53 -1.04
CA LEU A 51 -3.17 14.33 -0.49
C LEU A 51 -3.29 14.42 1.04
N ASN A 52 -4.03 15.43 1.50
CA ASN A 52 -4.09 15.83 2.90
C ASN A 52 -4.63 14.75 3.85
N LEU A 53 -5.57 13.90 3.40
CA LEU A 53 -6.11 12.82 4.24
C LEU A 53 -5.05 11.74 4.54
N ILE A 54 -4.18 11.43 3.56
CA ILE A 54 -3.06 10.51 3.78
C ILE A 54 -2.08 11.11 4.79
N SER A 55 -1.76 12.39 4.63
CA SER A 55 -0.91 13.11 5.56
C SER A 55 -1.51 13.17 6.96
N ALA A 56 -2.81 13.45 7.08
CA ALA A 56 -3.50 13.54 8.36
C ALA A 56 -3.42 12.24 9.15
N VAL A 57 -3.78 11.11 8.51
CA VAL A 57 -3.77 9.80 9.18
C VAL A 57 -2.35 9.38 9.57
N GLY A 58 -1.36 9.60 8.68
CA GLY A 58 0.02 9.16 8.93
C GLY A 58 0.91 10.18 9.63
N SER A 59 0.40 11.35 10.01
CA SER A 59 1.21 12.43 10.61
C SER A 59 1.81 12.06 11.95
N SER A 60 1.07 11.30 12.75
CA SER A 60 1.44 10.92 14.10
C SER A 60 2.60 9.89 14.15
N SER A 61 2.82 9.12 13.11
CA SER A 61 3.85 8.09 13.09
C SER A 61 5.25 8.62 12.76
N LEU A 62 6.27 8.00 13.34
CA LEU A 62 7.68 8.14 12.91
C LEU A 62 7.89 7.49 11.55
N ASN A 63 7.15 6.42 11.23
CA ASN A 63 7.14 5.77 9.92
C ASN A 63 6.25 6.54 8.95
N LYS A 64 6.82 7.55 8.30
CA LYS A 64 6.07 8.49 7.46
C LYS A 64 5.34 7.82 6.30
N PRO A 65 4.17 8.39 5.88
CA PRO A 65 3.36 7.87 4.79
C PRO A 65 4.14 7.61 3.50
N ARG A 66 3.63 6.67 2.73
CA ARG A 66 3.97 6.46 1.32
C ARG A 66 2.70 6.41 0.49
N PHE A 67 2.79 6.92 -0.72
CA PHE A 67 1.71 6.79 -1.70
C PHE A 67 2.28 6.10 -2.92
N MET A 68 1.87 4.85 -3.16
CA MET A 68 2.41 4.02 -4.22
C MET A 68 1.42 3.90 -5.36
N ILE A 69 1.91 4.09 -6.58
CA ILE A 69 1.18 3.85 -7.82
C ILE A 69 1.94 2.80 -8.62
N ILE A 70 1.24 1.75 -9.03
CA ILE A 70 1.74 0.72 -9.94
C ILE A 70 0.89 0.81 -11.21
N ASP A 71 1.51 1.06 -12.34
CA ASP A 71 0.86 1.24 -13.63
C ASP A 71 1.37 0.16 -14.60
N TYR A 72 0.56 -0.86 -14.81
CA TYR A 72 0.76 -1.83 -15.89
C TYR A 72 0.06 -1.33 -17.15
N SER A 73 0.82 -1.01 -18.18
CA SER A 73 0.34 -0.39 -19.42
C SER A 73 0.83 -1.17 -20.64
N PRO A 74 0.17 -2.28 -21.00
CA PRO A 74 0.53 -3.05 -22.20
C PRO A 74 0.26 -2.23 -23.48
N PRO A 75 0.93 -2.55 -24.61
CA PRO A 75 0.68 -1.86 -25.86
C PRO A 75 -0.77 -2.09 -26.34
N ASN A 76 -1.33 -1.09 -27.02
CA ASN A 76 -2.65 -1.17 -27.66
C ASN A 76 -3.83 -1.52 -26.73
N TYR A 77 -3.73 -1.19 -25.44
CA TYR A 77 -4.85 -1.41 -24.50
C TYR A 77 -6.08 -0.56 -24.89
N LYS A 78 -7.27 -1.13 -24.74
CA LYS A 78 -8.54 -0.45 -25.02
C LYS A 78 -9.21 0.08 -23.75
N ASN A 79 -9.09 -0.63 -22.65
CA ASN A 79 -9.72 -0.30 -21.38
C ASN A 79 -8.68 -0.05 -20.28
N LYS A 80 -9.12 0.69 -19.27
CA LYS A 80 -8.35 0.96 -18.05
C LYS A 80 -9.16 0.55 -16.83
N VAL A 81 -8.50 -0.06 -15.88
CA VAL A 81 -9.06 -0.38 -14.55
C VAL A 81 -8.17 0.25 -13.51
N CYS A 82 -8.78 0.89 -12.51
CA CYS A 82 -8.08 1.39 -11.34
C CYS A 82 -8.47 0.56 -10.12
N LEU A 83 -7.47 0.01 -9.44
CA LEU A 83 -7.61 -0.67 -8.16
C LEU A 83 -7.09 0.28 -7.06
N ILE A 84 -7.89 0.49 -6.03
CA ILE A 84 -7.49 1.28 -4.88
C ILE A 84 -7.43 0.36 -3.67
N GLY A 85 -6.23 0.17 -3.13
CA GLY A 85 -5.97 -0.73 -2.02
C GLY A 85 -5.66 0.02 -0.73
N LYS A 86 -6.50 -0.16 0.31
CA LYS A 86 -6.21 0.32 1.65
C LYS A 86 -4.92 -0.32 2.17
N GLY A 87 -3.96 0.50 2.59
CA GLY A 87 -2.64 0.08 3.05
C GLY A 87 -2.28 0.66 4.41
N VAL A 88 -3.17 0.51 5.38
CA VAL A 88 -2.87 0.86 6.77
C VAL A 88 -2.07 -0.27 7.40
N THR A 89 -0.77 -0.05 7.60
CA THR A 89 0.14 -1.11 8.05
C THR A 89 -0.02 -1.49 9.52
N ILE A 90 -0.59 -0.58 10.29
CA ILE A 90 -1.13 -0.81 11.65
C ILE A 90 -2.24 0.21 11.91
N ASP A 91 -3.35 -0.22 12.46
CA ASP A 91 -4.48 0.64 12.83
C ASP A 91 -4.84 0.50 14.30
N THR A 92 -4.35 1.39 15.12
CA THR A 92 -4.74 1.45 16.54
C THR A 92 -6.02 2.24 16.78
N GLY A 93 -6.56 2.90 15.75
CA GLY A 93 -7.69 3.81 15.84
C GLY A 93 -7.30 5.28 16.09
N GLY A 94 -6.02 5.57 16.34
CA GLY A 94 -5.56 6.91 16.72
C GLY A 94 -6.16 7.33 18.07
N TYR A 95 -6.65 8.56 18.20
CA TYR A 95 -7.28 9.02 19.44
C TYR A 95 -8.56 8.25 19.81
N SER A 96 -9.29 7.70 18.84
CA SER A 96 -10.38 6.74 19.07
C SER A 96 -9.79 5.34 19.23
N LEU A 97 -8.98 5.14 20.26
CA LEU A 97 -8.19 3.95 20.47
C LEU A 97 -9.07 2.70 20.56
N LYS A 98 -8.72 1.70 19.76
CA LYS A 98 -9.40 0.41 19.78
C LYS A 98 -9.14 -0.33 21.07
N SER A 99 -10.08 -1.18 21.47
CA SER A 99 -9.86 -2.14 22.57
C SER A 99 -8.74 -3.13 22.20
N SER A 100 -8.09 -3.75 23.19
CA SER A 100 -7.05 -4.77 22.95
C SER A 100 -7.54 -5.89 22.02
N LYS A 101 -8.77 -6.36 22.19
CA LYS A 101 -9.39 -7.36 21.32
C LYS A 101 -9.58 -6.85 19.89
N GLY A 102 -9.98 -5.59 19.71
CA GLY A 102 -10.16 -4.97 18.39
C GLY A 102 -8.83 -4.66 17.68
N MET A 103 -7.74 -4.56 18.43
CA MET A 103 -6.42 -4.19 17.92
C MET A 103 -5.59 -5.39 17.46
N ASN A 104 -5.83 -6.60 17.99
CA ASN A 104 -4.98 -7.78 17.81
C ASN A 104 -4.64 -8.08 16.35
N ASN A 105 -5.58 -7.88 15.42
CA ASN A 105 -5.38 -8.19 14.00
C ASN A 105 -5.15 -6.95 13.12
N MET A 106 -4.97 -5.78 13.72
CA MET A 106 -4.87 -4.52 12.96
C MET A 106 -3.53 -4.33 12.24
N TYR A 107 -2.56 -5.21 12.44
CA TYR A 107 -1.38 -5.32 11.58
C TYR A 107 -1.72 -5.80 10.16
N MET A 108 -2.89 -6.44 9.97
CA MET A 108 -3.39 -6.90 8.67
C MET A 108 -4.18 -5.85 7.90
N ASP A 109 -4.40 -4.65 8.44
CA ASP A 109 -5.24 -3.59 7.82
C ASP A 109 -4.64 -3.00 6.54
N LYS A 110 -3.64 -3.66 5.99
CA LYS A 110 -3.01 -3.49 4.67
C LYS A 110 -3.46 -4.54 3.64
N GLU A 111 -4.47 -5.35 4.00
CA GLU A 111 -4.96 -6.42 3.14
C GLU A 111 -5.41 -5.91 1.77
N GLY A 112 -6.15 -4.80 1.72
CA GLY A 112 -6.61 -4.20 0.47
C GLY A 112 -5.47 -3.84 -0.48
N ALA A 113 -4.38 -3.24 0.03
CA ALA A 113 -3.19 -2.94 -0.75
C ALA A 113 -2.50 -4.23 -1.22
N SER A 114 -2.34 -5.21 -0.32
CA SER A 114 -1.70 -6.49 -0.63
C SER A 114 -2.41 -7.24 -1.75
N ILE A 115 -3.75 -7.30 -1.71
CA ILE A 115 -4.58 -7.92 -2.75
C ILE A 115 -4.46 -7.15 -4.06
N SER A 116 -4.59 -5.83 -4.03
CA SER A 116 -4.55 -4.99 -5.23
C SER A 116 -3.20 -5.08 -5.96
N ILE A 117 -2.10 -5.05 -5.22
CA ILE A 117 -0.74 -5.22 -5.75
C ILE A 117 -0.59 -6.60 -6.41
N ASN A 118 -1.06 -7.64 -5.73
CA ASN A 118 -0.96 -9.00 -6.26
C ASN A 118 -1.80 -9.22 -7.51
N ILE A 119 -2.99 -8.61 -7.60
CA ILE A 119 -3.81 -8.65 -8.82
C ILE A 119 -3.02 -8.06 -9.99
N VAL A 120 -2.42 -6.88 -9.83
CA VAL A 120 -1.60 -6.28 -10.90
C VAL A 120 -0.42 -7.18 -11.25
N TYR A 121 0.25 -7.76 -10.24
CA TYR A 121 1.37 -8.67 -10.46
C TYR A 121 0.96 -9.89 -11.30
N ILE A 122 -0.13 -10.58 -10.92
CA ILE A 122 -0.60 -11.76 -11.64
C ILE A 122 -1.01 -11.39 -13.07
N LEU A 123 -1.81 -10.34 -13.24
CA LEU A 123 -2.31 -9.94 -14.55
C LEU A 123 -1.19 -9.45 -15.48
N SER A 124 -0.17 -8.79 -14.94
CA SER A 124 1.03 -8.41 -15.72
C SER A 124 1.82 -9.64 -16.18
N LYS A 125 1.98 -10.65 -15.31
CA LYS A 125 2.60 -11.95 -15.67
C LYS A 125 1.82 -12.69 -16.73
N LEU A 126 0.49 -12.62 -16.69
CA LEU A 126 -0.41 -13.22 -17.68
C LEU A 126 -0.53 -12.39 -18.95
N LYS A 127 0.19 -11.29 -19.09
CA LYS A 127 0.15 -10.36 -20.24
C LYS A 127 -1.28 -9.89 -20.54
N TYR A 128 -2.01 -9.52 -19.48
CA TYR A 128 -3.38 -9.01 -19.62
C TYR A 128 -3.45 -7.83 -20.60
N LYS A 129 -4.49 -7.80 -21.43
CA LYS A 129 -4.57 -6.89 -22.60
C LYS A 129 -4.97 -5.44 -22.26
N ASN A 130 -5.47 -5.17 -21.06
CA ASN A 130 -5.89 -3.84 -20.66
C ASN A 130 -4.96 -3.23 -19.61
N ARG A 131 -4.97 -1.90 -19.52
CA ARG A 131 -4.18 -1.17 -18.54
C ARG A 131 -4.76 -1.33 -17.14
N ILE A 132 -3.91 -1.53 -16.16
CA ILE A 132 -4.29 -1.60 -14.76
C ILE A 132 -3.43 -0.62 -13.96
N ILE A 133 -4.10 0.25 -13.23
CA ILE A 133 -3.45 1.19 -12.31
C ILE A 133 -3.82 0.74 -10.90
N CYS A 134 -2.84 0.48 -10.07
CA CYS A 134 -3.05 0.21 -8.64
C CYS A 134 -2.57 1.42 -7.84
N ILE A 135 -3.40 1.89 -6.94
CA ILE A 135 -3.13 3.02 -6.04
C ILE A 135 -3.21 2.53 -4.61
N CYS A 136 -2.11 2.66 -3.87
CA CYS A 136 -2.02 2.22 -2.48
C CYS A 136 -1.51 3.37 -1.59
N PRO A 137 -2.39 4.05 -0.84
CA PRO A 137 -1.98 4.85 0.30
C PRO A 137 -1.48 3.93 1.42
N LEU A 138 -0.26 4.17 1.90
CA LEU A 138 0.39 3.37 2.93
C LEU A 138 0.66 4.27 4.13
N VAL A 139 0.06 3.96 5.28
CA VAL A 139 0.14 4.77 6.49
C VAL A 139 0.12 3.89 7.74
N GLU A 140 0.57 4.45 8.86
CA GLU A 140 0.28 3.94 10.19
C GLU A 140 -0.74 4.86 10.86
N ASN A 141 -1.82 4.31 11.39
CA ASN A 141 -2.79 5.03 12.21
C ASN A 141 -2.54 4.69 13.68
N ILE A 142 -1.71 5.47 14.33
CA ILE A 142 -1.27 5.22 15.71
C ILE A 142 -1.39 6.48 16.57
N VAL A 143 -1.51 6.26 17.88
CA VAL A 143 -1.26 7.32 18.87
C VAL A 143 0.25 7.45 18.97
N SER A 144 0.76 8.60 18.62
CA SER A 144 2.20 8.81 18.43
C SER A 144 2.90 9.28 19.70
N ASN A 145 4.23 9.14 19.69
CA ASN A 145 5.13 9.75 20.68
C ASN A 145 5.11 11.30 20.63
N SER A 146 4.53 11.87 19.58
CA SER A 146 4.37 13.32 19.37
C SER A 146 2.88 13.75 19.37
N SER A 147 1.97 12.88 19.78
CA SER A 147 0.57 13.24 19.98
C SER A 147 0.42 14.08 21.24
N LEU A 148 -0.24 15.19 21.11
CA LEU A 148 -0.69 16.02 22.24
C LEU A 148 -1.97 15.45 22.82
#